data_7fbbce1114b8b8d85336ce1b29d96075
#
_entry.id   7fbbce1114b8b8d85336ce1b29d96075
#
_cell.length_a   1.000
_cell.length_b   1.000
_cell.length_c   1.000
_cell.angle_alpha   90.00
_cell.angle_beta   90.00
_cell.angle_gamma   90.00
#
_symmetry.space_group_name_H-M   'P 1'
#
loop_
_entity.id
_entity.type
_entity.pdbx_description
1 polymer ?
#
loop_
_entity_poly.entity_id
_entity_poly.type
_entity_poly.pdbx_seq_one_letter_code
_entity_poly.pdbx_strand_id
1 'polypeptide(L)'
;FNFASSAGTTADYFASPCGTTIKSQTMKSTRVCQSFDIDETTDDMYFLQIDPNNGAAGYEPQTITRYYKKSDGTTGKQYMYLGNAAHGSNMAVCRINGTLYIFTGCNSETSKSTSRAICIFPFVSGATANLQKTSFTHSSKTYTIKQMTSGNGHTNQYPSIDKQNRLLCECSRSSNYMYFVIYDLDDAFTNLSEATILKSIKIKKLTEAYSSSSNAYKSIDQGFMFWPFQGFTINGDYLYIAEGMGGTTNGLDGYTVVPDN
;
A
#
# COMPACT_ATOMS: atom_id res chain seq x y z
N PHE A 1 2.56 11.38 -19.57
CA PHE A 1 1.91 11.84 -18.33
C PHE A 1 2.11 13.34 -18.21
N ASN A 2 1.04 14.14 -18.29
CA ASN A 2 1.07 15.55 -18.01
C ASN A 2 0.49 15.76 -16.61
N PHE A 3 1.34 16.01 -15.65
CA PHE A 3 0.87 16.40 -14.33
C PHE A 3 0.52 17.89 -14.38
N ALA A 4 -0.74 18.21 -14.28
CA ALA A 4 -1.16 19.61 -14.15
C ALA A 4 -0.76 20.11 -12.76
N SER A 5 0.15 21.05 -12.67
CA SER A 5 0.35 21.85 -11.49
C SER A 5 -0.86 22.77 -11.33
N SER A 6 -1.94 22.30 -10.72
CA SER A 6 -2.94 23.23 -10.24
C SER A 6 -2.46 23.76 -8.89
N ALA A 7 -2.21 25.03 -8.81
CA ALA A 7 -1.98 25.75 -7.57
C ALA A 7 -3.30 25.89 -6.76
N GLY A 8 -4.08 24.81 -6.68
CA GLY A 8 -5.22 24.73 -5.78
C GLY A 8 -4.71 24.73 -4.34
N THR A 9 -5.30 25.55 -3.50
CA THR A 9 -5.03 25.47 -2.06
C THR A 9 -5.54 24.14 -1.54
N THR A 10 -4.93 23.58 -0.50
CA THR A 10 -5.36 22.32 0.16
C THR A 10 -6.85 22.34 0.51
N ALA A 11 -7.44 23.51 0.75
CA ALA A 11 -8.85 23.71 0.99
C ALA A 11 -9.75 23.32 -0.21
N ASP A 12 -9.27 23.45 -1.45
CA ASP A 12 -10.07 23.18 -2.64
C ASP A 12 -10.31 21.68 -2.87
N TYR A 13 -9.39 20.82 -2.41
CA TYR A 13 -9.53 19.37 -2.52
C TYR A 13 -10.43 18.78 -1.43
N PHE A 14 -10.61 19.47 -0.30
CA PHE A 14 -11.39 19.00 0.85
C PHE A 14 -12.70 19.81 1.05
N ALA A 15 -12.96 20.82 0.21
CA ALA A 15 -14.16 21.65 0.29
C ALA A 15 -15.46 20.91 -0.08
N SER A 16 -15.36 19.77 -0.79
CA SER A 16 -16.52 18.92 -1.04
C SER A 16 -16.61 17.87 0.07
N PRO A 17 -17.77 17.67 0.71
CA PRO A 17 -17.91 16.60 1.67
C PRO A 17 -17.59 15.28 0.95
N CYS A 18 -16.51 14.62 1.35
CA CYS A 18 -16.07 13.34 0.81
C CYS A 18 -17.06 12.24 1.20
N GLY A 19 -18.26 12.31 0.64
CA GLY A 19 -19.25 11.25 0.76
C GLY A 19 -19.88 11.08 2.13
N THR A 20 -20.85 10.22 2.18
CA THR A 20 -21.51 9.76 3.39
C THR A 20 -20.70 8.63 3.99
N THR A 21 -20.56 8.57 5.32
CA THR A 21 -20.01 7.38 6.01
C THR A 21 -20.80 6.15 5.57
N ILE A 22 -20.17 5.30 4.76
CA ILE A 22 -20.88 4.16 4.17
C ILE A 22 -21.15 3.11 5.24
N LYS A 23 -20.21 2.86 6.15
CA LYS A 23 -20.40 1.93 7.26
C LYS A 23 -19.24 2.00 8.26
N SER A 24 -19.55 1.94 9.56
CA SER A 24 -18.58 1.63 10.61
C SER A 24 -18.41 0.11 10.73
N GLN A 25 -17.18 -0.41 10.78
CA GLN A 25 -16.89 -1.84 10.94
C GLN A 25 -15.93 -2.08 12.09
N THR A 26 -16.20 -3.11 12.90
CA THR A 26 -15.29 -3.54 13.95
C THR A 26 -14.15 -4.35 13.31
N MET A 27 -12.93 -3.87 13.44
CA MET A 27 -11.74 -4.51 12.92
C MET A 27 -11.36 -5.77 13.73
N LYS A 28 -10.55 -6.66 13.15
CA LYS A 28 -10.09 -7.91 13.80
C LYS A 28 -9.14 -7.63 14.95
N SER A 29 -8.21 -6.71 14.77
CA SER A 29 -7.25 -6.27 15.78
C SER A 29 -7.65 -4.88 16.31
N THR A 30 -7.26 -4.57 17.55
CA THR A 30 -7.37 -3.23 18.13
C THR A 30 -6.26 -2.28 17.64
N ARG A 31 -5.32 -2.78 16.85
CA ARG A 31 -4.26 -1.98 16.24
C ARG A 31 -4.78 -1.17 15.06
N VAL A 32 -4.06 -0.12 14.73
CA VAL A 32 -4.38 0.77 13.61
C VAL A 32 -4.43 -0.02 12.31
N CYS A 33 -5.39 0.33 11.43
CA CYS A 33 -5.38 -0.12 10.05
C CYS A 33 -4.20 0.55 9.34
N GLN A 34 -3.32 -0.26 8.75
CA GLN A 34 -2.13 0.23 8.06
C GLN A 34 -2.43 0.63 6.62
N SER A 35 -3.28 -0.14 5.96
CA SER A 35 -3.71 0.10 4.59
C SER A 35 -5.02 -0.61 4.28
N PHE A 36 -5.69 -0.17 3.23
CA PHE A 36 -6.89 -0.84 2.72
C PHE A 36 -6.97 -0.69 1.20
N ASP A 37 -7.74 -1.57 0.57
CA ASP A 37 -8.10 -1.48 -0.84
C ASP A 37 -9.43 -2.19 -1.10
N ILE A 38 -10.04 -1.97 -2.27
CA ILE A 38 -11.34 -2.46 -2.66
C ILE A 38 -11.22 -3.30 -3.93
N ASP A 39 -11.84 -4.48 -3.94
CA ASP A 39 -12.07 -5.23 -5.18
C ASP A 39 -13.26 -4.61 -5.93
N GLU A 40 -12.97 -3.83 -6.96
CA GLU A 40 -13.98 -3.10 -7.75
C GLU A 40 -14.98 -4.01 -8.48
N THR A 41 -14.70 -5.32 -8.60
CA THR A 41 -15.59 -6.28 -9.23
C THR A 41 -16.74 -6.72 -8.30
N THR A 42 -16.46 -6.75 -6.98
CA THR A 42 -17.40 -7.27 -5.98
C THR A 42 -17.74 -6.27 -4.89
N ASP A 43 -17.14 -5.10 -4.89
CA ASP A 43 -17.18 -4.08 -3.81
C ASP A 43 -16.71 -4.62 -2.45
N ASP A 44 -15.93 -5.69 -2.45
CA ASP A 44 -15.34 -6.22 -1.23
C ASP A 44 -14.20 -5.36 -0.76
N MET A 45 -14.19 -5.04 0.52
CA MET A 45 -13.13 -4.23 1.14
C MET A 45 -12.12 -5.11 1.85
N TYR A 46 -10.84 -4.82 1.67
CA TYR A 46 -9.72 -5.50 2.30
C TYR A 46 -8.95 -4.53 3.17
N PHE A 47 -8.73 -4.89 4.43
CA PHE A 47 -8.03 -4.07 5.41
C PHE A 47 -6.83 -4.85 5.96
N LEU A 48 -5.68 -4.21 6.01
CA LEU A 48 -4.46 -4.77 6.56
C LEU A 48 -4.16 -4.12 7.91
N GLN A 49 -4.01 -4.95 8.95
CA GLN A 49 -3.69 -4.51 10.30
C GLN A 49 -2.49 -5.26 10.86
N ILE A 50 -1.65 -4.60 11.63
CA ILE A 50 -0.71 -5.29 12.52
C ILE A 50 -1.54 -6.05 13.56
N ASP A 51 -1.27 -7.35 13.70
CA ASP A 51 -2.00 -8.23 14.61
C ASP A 51 -1.04 -9.22 15.28
N PRO A 52 -0.37 -8.83 16.37
CA PRO A 52 0.63 -9.66 17.02
C PRO A 52 0.08 -10.97 17.60
N ASN A 53 -1.25 -11.06 17.71
CA ASN A 53 -1.94 -12.23 18.28
C ASN A 53 -2.56 -13.15 17.22
N ASN A 54 -2.22 -12.97 15.93
CA ASN A 54 -2.82 -13.77 14.87
C ASN A 54 -2.27 -15.19 14.72
N GLY A 55 -1.23 -15.56 15.48
CA GLY A 55 -0.60 -16.87 15.46
C GLY A 55 0.38 -17.12 14.31
N ALA A 56 0.53 -16.18 13.36
CA ALA A 56 1.53 -16.31 12.31
C ALA A 56 2.93 -16.05 12.85
N ALA A 57 3.89 -16.89 12.45
CA ALA A 57 5.27 -16.76 12.86
C ALA A 57 5.98 -15.62 12.11
N GLY A 58 6.87 -14.90 12.78
CA GLY A 58 7.74 -13.89 12.19
C GLY A 58 7.52 -12.49 12.74
N TYR A 59 8.23 -11.54 12.16
CA TYR A 59 8.20 -10.15 12.59
C TYR A 59 6.96 -9.42 12.04
N GLU A 60 6.36 -8.57 12.88
CA GLU A 60 5.14 -7.80 12.57
C GLU A 60 4.05 -8.65 11.90
N PRO A 61 3.51 -9.67 12.59
CA PRO A 61 2.42 -10.44 12.03
C PRO A 61 1.21 -9.54 11.75
N GLN A 62 0.54 -9.79 10.63
CA GLN A 62 -0.57 -8.97 10.14
C GLN A 62 -1.78 -9.84 9.83
N THR A 63 -2.95 -9.23 9.91
CA THR A 63 -4.20 -9.83 9.47
C THR A 63 -4.82 -9.00 8.35
N ILE A 64 -5.15 -9.67 7.26
CA ILE A 64 -6.02 -9.12 6.22
C ILE A 64 -7.45 -9.48 6.58
N THR A 65 -8.31 -8.48 6.73
CA THR A 65 -9.75 -8.65 6.91
C THR A 65 -10.46 -8.29 5.62
N ARG A 66 -11.18 -9.25 5.03
CA ARG A 66 -12.12 -9.02 3.93
C ARG A 66 -13.50 -8.80 4.50
N TYR A 67 -14.14 -7.69 4.12
CA TYR A 67 -15.57 -7.45 4.30
C TYR A 67 -16.28 -7.63 2.98
N TYR A 68 -17.33 -8.44 2.96
CA TYR A 68 -18.10 -8.73 1.76
C TYR A 68 -19.60 -8.73 2.05
N LYS A 69 -20.38 -8.47 1.02
CA LYS A 69 -21.86 -8.55 1.11
C LYS A 69 -22.29 -10.01 0.93
N LYS A 70 -23.01 -10.54 1.91
CA LYS A 70 -23.63 -11.86 1.83
C LYS A 70 -24.90 -11.83 0.97
N SER A 71 -25.39 -13.02 0.58
CA SER A 71 -26.64 -13.17 -0.19
C SER A 71 -27.88 -12.62 0.54
N ASP A 72 -27.86 -12.63 1.87
CA ASP A 72 -28.92 -12.06 2.72
C ASP A 72 -28.79 -10.53 2.91
N GLY A 73 -27.85 -9.89 2.24
CA GLY A 73 -27.57 -8.46 2.33
C GLY A 73 -26.75 -8.03 3.54
N THR A 74 -26.47 -8.93 4.49
CA THR A 74 -25.63 -8.62 5.65
C THR A 74 -24.14 -8.60 5.28
N THR A 75 -23.30 -8.05 6.17
CA THR A 75 -21.86 -8.03 5.96
C THR A 75 -21.22 -9.29 6.54
N GLY A 76 -20.46 -10.01 5.70
CA GLY A 76 -19.59 -11.10 6.09
C GLY A 76 -18.17 -10.62 6.34
N LYS A 77 -17.42 -11.41 7.11
CA LYS A 77 -16.00 -11.18 7.38
C LYS A 77 -15.22 -12.46 7.12
N GLN A 78 -14.05 -12.31 6.51
CA GLN A 78 -13.07 -13.37 6.31
C GLN A 78 -11.70 -12.84 6.67
N TYR A 79 -10.80 -13.74 7.08
CA TYR A 79 -9.47 -13.36 7.55
C TYR A 79 -8.41 -14.18 6.86
N MET A 80 -7.26 -13.57 6.59
CA MET A 80 -6.02 -14.24 6.22
C MET A 80 -4.89 -13.70 7.09
N TYR A 81 -4.00 -14.58 7.54
CA TYR A 81 -2.96 -14.27 8.52
C TYR A 81 -1.59 -14.27 7.86
N LEU A 82 -0.81 -13.23 8.11
CA LEU A 82 0.49 -13.03 7.48
C LEU A 82 1.58 -12.97 8.53
N GLY A 83 2.67 -13.72 8.30
CA GLY A 83 3.93 -13.58 9.01
C GLY A 83 4.99 -12.94 8.14
N ASN A 84 5.92 -12.20 8.74
CA ASN A 84 7.01 -11.48 8.04
C ASN A 84 6.52 -10.53 6.94
N ALA A 85 5.47 -9.79 7.26
CA ALA A 85 4.73 -8.96 6.31
C ALA A 85 5.17 -7.48 6.32
N ALA A 86 6.33 -7.16 6.85
CA ALA A 86 6.78 -5.78 7.05
C ALA A 86 5.73 -4.90 7.79
N HIS A 87 5.82 -3.56 7.71
CA HIS A 87 4.90 -2.69 8.45
C HIS A 87 3.49 -2.57 7.82
N GLY A 88 3.33 -2.95 6.56
CA GLY A 88 2.03 -2.92 5.87
C GLY A 88 1.56 -1.53 5.46
N SER A 89 2.47 -0.59 5.28
CA SER A 89 2.12 0.80 4.91
C SER A 89 1.35 0.93 3.60
N ASN A 90 1.44 -0.08 2.73
CA ASN A 90 0.62 -0.16 1.52
C ASN A 90 0.24 -1.61 1.20
N MET A 91 -1.00 -1.77 0.78
CA MET A 91 -1.54 -3.00 0.22
C MET A 91 -2.41 -2.63 -0.97
N ALA A 92 -2.37 -3.44 -2.02
CA ALA A 92 -3.31 -3.36 -3.13
C ALA A 92 -3.97 -4.72 -3.37
N VAL A 93 -5.19 -4.72 -3.89
CA VAL A 93 -5.89 -5.92 -4.35
C VAL A 93 -6.22 -5.77 -5.83
N CYS A 94 -5.97 -6.82 -6.60
CA CYS A 94 -6.29 -6.80 -8.01
C CYS A 94 -6.66 -8.19 -8.53
N ARG A 95 -7.61 -8.24 -9.46
CA ARG A 95 -7.92 -9.48 -10.19
C ARG A 95 -7.04 -9.62 -11.42
N ILE A 96 -6.40 -10.79 -11.51
CA ILE A 96 -5.61 -11.19 -12.66
C ILE A 96 -6.14 -12.57 -13.09
N ASN A 97 -6.61 -12.68 -14.32
CA ASN A 97 -7.26 -13.90 -14.84
C ASN A 97 -8.35 -14.45 -13.90
N GLY A 98 -9.20 -13.56 -13.37
CA GLY A 98 -10.31 -13.90 -12.48
C GLY A 98 -9.93 -14.20 -11.03
N THR A 99 -8.67 -14.43 -10.72
CA THR A 99 -8.17 -14.67 -9.35
C THR A 99 -7.83 -13.35 -8.67
N LEU A 100 -8.31 -13.17 -7.43
CA LEU A 100 -7.95 -12.02 -6.61
C LEU A 100 -6.58 -12.23 -5.97
N TYR A 101 -5.68 -11.31 -6.21
CA TYR A 101 -4.35 -11.25 -5.63
C TYR A 101 -4.21 -10.06 -4.67
N ILE A 102 -3.46 -10.31 -3.62
CA ILE A 102 -2.96 -9.31 -2.68
C ILE A 102 -1.54 -8.95 -3.09
N PHE A 103 -1.25 -7.66 -3.09
CA PHE A 103 0.09 -7.09 -3.24
C PHE A 103 0.42 -6.32 -1.97
N THR A 104 1.52 -6.62 -1.32
CA THR A 104 1.97 -5.90 -0.11
C THR A 104 3.47 -6.01 0.08
N GLY A 105 4.04 -5.17 0.94
CA GLY A 105 5.44 -5.28 1.31
C GLY A 105 5.73 -6.57 2.07
N CYS A 106 6.89 -7.16 1.84
CA CYS A 106 7.30 -8.40 2.47
C CYS A 106 8.82 -8.54 2.63
N ASN A 107 9.26 -9.71 3.10
CA ASN A 107 10.67 -10.04 3.30
C ASN A 107 11.35 -9.08 4.27
N SER A 108 10.66 -8.77 5.38
CA SER A 108 11.27 -7.99 6.45
C SER A 108 12.40 -8.78 7.11
N GLU A 109 13.48 -8.12 7.43
CA GLU A 109 14.50 -8.66 8.32
C GLU A 109 13.86 -8.92 9.70
N THR A 110 14.35 -9.94 10.41
CA THR A 110 13.78 -10.43 11.68
C THR A 110 13.69 -9.40 12.82
N SER A 111 14.16 -8.19 12.60
CA SER A 111 14.20 -7.12 13.60
C SER A 111 13.73 -5.75 13.10
N LYS A 112 13.21 -5.66 11.88
CA LYS A 112 12.83 -4.35 11.29
C LYS A 112 11.52 -4.46 10.54
N SER A 113 10.67 -3.45 10.69
CA SER A 113 9.43 -3.25 9.93
C SER A 113 9.63 -2.92 8.44
N THR A 114 10.86 -3.01 7.97
CA THR A 114 11.26 -2.57 6.64
C THR A 114 10.99 -3.66 5.60
N SER A 115 10.16 -3.37 4.62
CA SER A 115 9.98 -4.23 3.45
C SER A 115 11.21 -4.21 2.55
N ARG A 116 11.53 -5.37 1.94
CA ARG A 116 12.61 -5.51 0.96
C ARG A 116 12.13 -6.06 -0.38
N ALA A 117 10.86 -6.40 -0.46
CA ALA A 117 10.21 -6.88 -1.68
C ALA A 117 8.72 -6.59 -1.61
N ILE A 118 8.07 -6.62 -2.77
CA ILE A 118 6.62 -6.75 -2.87
C ILE A 118 6.30 -8.23 -3.00
N CYS A 119 5.39 -8.73 -2.18
CA CYS A 119 4.82 -10.07 -2.32
C CYS A 119 3.46 -10.02 -3.01
N ILE A 120 3.23 -10.99 -3.89
CA ILE A 120 1.99 -11.17 -4.64
C ILE A 120 1.48 -12.58 -4.38
N PHE A 121 0.28 -12.71 -3.81
CA PHE A 121 -0.32 -14.00 -3.46
C PHE A 121 -1.84 -13.91 -3.47
N PRO A 122 -2.57 -15.02 -3.69
CA PRO A 122 -4.03 -15.02 -3.65
C PRO A 122 -4.54 -14.85 -2.21
N PHE A 123 -5.65 -14.13 -2.06
CA PHE A 123 -6.38 -14.12 -0.79
C PHE A 123 -7.06 -15.49 -0.57
N VAL A 124 -6.75 -16.13 0.56
CA VAL A 124 -7.34 -17.42 0.96
C VAL A 124 -7.86 -17.31 2.39
N SER A 125 -9.18 -17.36 2.55
CA SER A 125 -9.81 -17.26 3.86
C SER A 125 -9.37 -18.36 4.82
N GLY A 126 -8.97 -17.99 6.02
CA GLY A 126 -8.49 -18.90 7.05
C GLY A 126 -7.02 -19.33 6.89
N ALA A 127 -6.36 -18.99 5.80
CA ALA A 127 -4.97 -19.34 5.58
C ALA A 127 -4.00 -18.52 6.42
N THR A 128 -2.84 -19.13 6.71
CA THR A 128 -1.65 -18.44 7.23
C THR A 128 -0.53 -18.52 6.22
N ALA A 129 0.03 -17.37 5.83
CA ALA A 129 1.15 -17.30 4.91
C ALA A 129 2.36 -16.64 5.56
N ASN A 130 3.53 -17.25 5.45
CA ASN A 130 4.80 -16.62 5.79
C ASN A 130 5.39 -16.01 4.52
N LEU A 131 5.43 -14.68 4.44
CA LEU A 131 5.83 -13.93 3.24
C LEU A 131 7.33 -13.99 2.91
N GLN A 132 8.15 -14.63 3.74
CA GLN A 132 9.54 -15.00 3.40
C GLN A 132 9.63 -16.31 2.60
N LYS A 133 8.52 -17.03 2.45
CA LYS A 133 8.47 -18.27 1.66
C LYS A 133 7.96 -17.99 0.24
N THR A 134 8.16 -18.95 -0.64
CA THR A 134 7.66 -18.89 -2.03
C THR A 134 6.27 -19.50 -2.20
N SER A 135 5.73 -20.09 -1.12
CA SER A 135 4.40 -20.70 -1.11
C SER A 135 3.85 -20.87 0.31
N PHE A 136 2.54 -21.10 0.40
CA PHE A 136 1.84 -21.54 1.60
C PHE A 136 0.80 -22.63 1.24
N THR A 137 0.45 -23.45 2.20
CA THR A 137 -0.55 -24.51 2.02
C THR A 137 -1.76 -24.25 2.91
N HIS A 138 -2.95 -24.40 2.36
CA HIS A 138 -4.21 -24.34 3.10
C HIS A 138 -5.20 -25.36 2.53
N SER A 139 -5.83 -26.16 3.39
CA SER A 139 -6.78 -27.21 3.00
C SER A 139 -6.26 -28.11 1.87
N SER A 140 -5.02 -28.61 2.02
CA SER A 140 -4.32 -29.49 1.07
C SER A 140 -4.00 -28.87 -0.29
N LYS A 141 -4.25 -27.57 -0.49
CA LYS A 141 -3.87 -26.86 -1.70
C LYS A 141 -2.68 -25.94 -1.42
N THR A 142 -1.68 -25.99 -2.30
CA THR A 142 -0.52 -25.10 -2.26
C THR A 142 -0.74 -23.88 -3.16
N TYR A 143 -0.40 -22.72 -2.63
CA TYR A 143 -0.52 -21.41 -3.29
C TYR A 143 0.85 -20.77 -3.40
N THR A 144 1.16 -20.20 -4.54
CA THR A 144 2.42 -19.52 -4.79
C THR A 144 2.44 -18.12 -4.18
N ILE A 145 3.57 -17.73 -3.59
CA ILE A 145 3.92 -16.36 -3.25
C ILE A 145 4.99 -15.92 -4.25
N LYS A 146 4.68 -14.96 -5.09
CA LYS A 146 5.67 -14.29 -5.93
C LYS A 146 6.31 -13.15 -5.14
N GLN A 147 7.61 -12.96 -5.29
CA GLN A 147 8.34 -11.86 -4.65
C GLN A 147 8.99 -10.99 -5.71
N MET A 148 8.79 -9.70 -5.56
CA MET A 148 9.33 -8.66 -6.41
C MET A 148 10.37 -7.87 -5.63
N THR A 149 11.58 -7.80 -6.15
CA THR A 149 12.65 -6.97 -5.60
C THR A 149 13.12 -5.97 -6.65
N SER A 150 13.28 -4.72 -6.27
CA SER A 150 13.77 -3.69 -7.20
C SER A 150 15.21 -3.90 -7.69
N GLY A 151 15.90 -4.90 -7.18
CA GLY A 151 17.29 -5.21 -7.58
C GLY A 151 18.35 -4.18 -7.18
N ASN A 152 17.96 -3.01 -6.70
CA ASN A 152 18.86 -1.89 -6.39
C ASN A 152 19.23 -1.78 -4.90
N GLY A 153 18.84 -2.74 -4.07
CA GLY A 153 19.10 -2.77 -2.63
C GLY A 153 18.28 -1.75 -1.82
N HIS A 154 17.30 -1.10 -2.43
CA HIS A 154 16.42 -0.17 -1.72
C HIS A 154 15.51 -0.91 -0.73
N THR A 155 15.07 -0.19 0.29
CA THR A 155 14.16 -0.68 1.33
C THR A 155 12.79 -0.04 1.21
N ASN A 156 11.84 -0.46 2.05
CA ASN A 156 10.46 0.05 2.07
C ASN A 156 9.78 -0.10 0.70
N GLN A 157 9.86 -1.31 0.12
CA GLN A 157 9.21 -1.64 -1.14
C GLN A 157 7.73 -1.91 -0.90
N TYR A 158 6.88 -1.05 -1.46
CA TYR A 158 5.44 -1.13 -1.33
C TYR A 158 4.75 -0.96 -2.69
N PRO A 159 3.63 -1.64 -2.92
CA PRO A 159 2.88 -1.55 -4.17
C PRO A 159 1.74 -0.55 -4.08
N SER A 160 1.36 0.00 -5.22
CA SER A 160 0.02 0.53 -5.50
C SER A 160 -0.38 0.14 -6.92
N ILE A 161 -1.68 -0.05 -7.16
CA ILE A 161 -2.19 -0.50 -8.46
C ILE A 161 -3.26 0.48 -8.95
N ASP A 162 -3.05 1.00 -10.14
CA ASP A 162 -4.12 1.57 -10.95
C ASP A 162 -4.79 0.43 -11.72
N LYS A 163 -5.96 0.02 -11.25
CA LYS A 163 -6.69 -1.12 -11.80
C LYS A 163 -7.28 -0.84 -13.18
N GLN A 164 -7.69 0.41 -13.39
CA GLN A 164 -8.30 0.84 -14.64
C GLN A 164 -7.28 0.87 -15.79
N ASN A 165 -6.10 1.41 -15.54
CA ASN A 165 -5.04 1.53 -16.53
C ASN A 165 -4.06 0.35 -16.51
N ARG A 166 -4.27 -0.64 -15.64
CA ARG A 166 -3.42 -1.82 -15.48
C ARG A 166 -1.95 -1.45 -15.20
N LEU A 167 -1.74 -0.54 -14.25
CA LEU A 167 -0.41 -0.11 -13.86
C LEU A 167 -0.07 -0.60 -12.44
N LEU A 168 1.15 -1.10 -12.26
CA LEU A 168 1.75 -1.35 -10.96
C LEU A 168 2.77 -0.27 -10.66
N CYS A 169 2.60 0.47 -9.59
CA CYS A 169 3.61 1.38 -9.08
C CYS A 169 4.30 0.76 -7.87
N GLU A 170 5.61 0.58 -7.96
CA GLU A 170 6.48 0.24 -6.84
C GLU A 170 7.03 1.51 -6.22
N CYS A 171 6.82 1.69 -4.92
CA CYS A 171 7.55 2.65 -4.12
C CYS A 171 8.73 1.94 -3.46
N SER A 172 9.92 2.56 -3.50
CA SER A 172 11.08 2.10 -2.73
C SER A 172 11.89 3.28 -2.18
N ARG A 173 12.78 3.00 -1.23
CA ARG A 173 13.49 4.04 -0.48
C ARG A 173 14.99 3.78 -0.42
N SER A 174 15.79 4.81 -0.70
CA SER A 174 17.17 4.94 -0.23
C SER A 174 17.26 5.95 0.93
N SER A 175 18.48 6.19 1.46
CA SER A 175 18.68 7.12 2.58
C SER A 175 18.09 8.51 2.34
N ASN A 176 18.22 9.04 1.12
CA ASN A 176 17.88 10.44 0.80
C ASN A 176 16.79 10.60 -0.25
N TYR A 177 16.26 9.49 -0.80
CA TYR A 177 15.29 9.54 -1.89
C TYR A 177 14.21 8.50 -1.72
N MET A 178 13.00 8.84 -2.20
CA MET A 178 11.95 7.91 -2.54
C MET A 178 11.95 7.71 -4.06
N TYR A 179 11.71 6.51 -4.49
CA TYR A 179 11.60 6.11 -5.89
C TYR A 179 10.23 5.52 -6.11
N PHE A 180 9.59 5.92 -7.21
CA PHE A 180 8.35 5.33 -7.67
C PHE A 180 8.59 4.84 -9.09
N VAL A 181 8.45 3.55 -9.30
CA VAL A 181 8.67 2.91 -10.60
C VAL A 181 7.35 2.32 -11.06
N ILE A 182 6.94 2.71 -12.25
CA ILE A 182 5.65 2.31 -12.84
C ILE A 182 5.92 1.27 -13.91
N TYR A 183 5.19 0.16 -13.83
CA TYR A 183 5.25 -0.98 -14.74
C TYR A 183 3.86 -1.25 -15.35
N ASP A 184 3.82 -1.88 -16.51
CA ASP A 184 2.64 -2.63 -16.91
C ASP A 184 2.36 -3.75 -15.91
N LEU A 185 1.13 -3.83 -15.41
CA LEU A 185 0.76 -4.77 -14.34
C LEU A 185 0.82 -6.23 -14.79
N ASP A 186 0.39 -6.52 -15.99
CA ASP A 186 0.32 -7.90 -16.51
C ASP A 186 1.73 -8.43 -16.85
N ASP A 187 2.57 -7.57 -17.38
CA ASP A 187 4.00 -7.82 -17.58
C ASP A 187 4.69 -8.11 -16.25
N ALA A 188 4.54 -7.19 -15.28
CA ALA A 188 5.11 -7.31 -13.94
C ALA A 188 4.61 -8.57 -13.22
N PHE A 189 3.33 -8.91 -13.36
CA PHE A 189 2.77 -10.12 -12.77
C PHE A 189 3.36 -11.40 -13.40
N THR A 190 3.67 -11.39 -14.69
CA THR A 190 4.21 -12.54 -15.41
C THR A 190 5.68 -12.74 -15.11
N ASN A 191 6.49 -11.70 -15.28
CA ASN A 191 7.93 -11.73 -15.03
C ASN A 191 8.44 -10.39 -14.48
N LEU A 192 8.50 -10.31 -13.21
CA LEU A 192 8.82 -9.11 -12.46
C LEU A 192 10.21 -8.54 -12.73
N SER A 193 11.20 -9.41 -12.95
CA SER A 193 12.59 -8.99 -13.17
C SER A 193 12.83 -8.45 -14.58
N GLU A 194 11.92 -8.72 -15.50
CA GLU A 194 11.99 -8.33 -16.90
C GLU A 194 10.86 -7.39 -17.32
N ALA A 195 10.00 -7.00 -16.35
CA ALA A 195 8.88 -6.11 -16.63
C ALA A 195 9.35 -4.77 -17.19
N THR A 196 8.65 -4.30 -18.20
CA THR A 196 8.94 -3.02 -18.83
C THR A 196 8.67 -1.88 -17.85
N ILE A 197 9.70 -1.09 -17.56
CA ILE A 197 9.56 0.15 -16.81
C ILE A 197 8.94 1.20 -17.73
N LEU A 198 7.74 1.63 -17.42
CA LEU A 198 7.04 2.68 -18.15
C LEU A 198 7.50 4.07 -17.69
N LYS A 199 7.78 4.22 -16.39
CA LYS A 199 8.24 5.48 -15.81
C LYS A 199 8.98 5.25 -14.49
N SER A 200 9.95 6.13 -14.20
CA SER A 200 10.62 6.22 -12.91
C SER A 200 10.59 7.66 -12.41
N ILE A 201 10.16 7.84 -11.16
CA ILE A 201 10.11 9.12 -10.48
C ILE A 201 11.02 9.04 -9.26
N LYS A 202 11.87 10.05 -9.06
CA LYS A 202 12.80 10.15 -7.95
C LYS A 202 12.54 11.43 -7.18
N ILE A 203 12.16 11.34 -5.92
CA ILE A 203 11.84 12.47 -5.07
C ILE A 203 12.84 12.54 -3.92
N LYS A 204 13.49 13.69 -3.74
CA LYS A 204 14.43 13.90 -2.65
C LYS A 204 13.67 14.03 -1.33
N LYS A 205 14.13 13.30 -0.32
CA LYS A 205 13.61 13.42 1.04
C LYS A 205 14.10 14.72 1.68
N LEU A 206 13.23 15.49 2.30
CA LEU A 206 13.64 16.61 3.18
C LEU A 206 14.22 16.04 4.47
N THR A 207 15.40 16.54 4.83
CA THR A 207 16.12 16.15 6.06
C THR A 207 15.76 17.05 7.24
N GLU A 208 15.10 18.16 7.02
CA GLU A 208 14.70 19.06 8.09
C GLU A 208 13.49 18.48 8.83
N ALA A 209 13.66 18.36 10.14
CA ALA A 209 12.59 17.93 11.01
C ALA A 209 11.38 18.85 10.87
N TYR A 210 10.19 18.26 10.78
CA TYR A 210 8.93 18.97 10.93
C TYR A 210 8.95 19.73 12.25
N SER A 211 9.01 21.04 12.18
CA SER A 211 8.80 21.90 13.33
C SER A 211 7.28 22.08 13.48
N SER A 212 6.73 21.56 14.56
CA SER A 212 5.30 21.68 14.91
C SER A 212 4.81 23.12 15.04
N SER A 213 5.71 24.09 14.97
CA SER A 213 5.38 25.53 15.14
C SER A 213 5.21 26.28 13.79
N SER A 214 5.53 25.66 12.67
CA SER A 214 5.26 26.27 11.37
C SER A 214 4.47 25.32 10.47
N ASN A 215 3.20 25.58 10.29
CA ASN A 215 2.34 24.93 9.27
C ASN A 215 2.78 25.33 7.83
N ALA A 216 4.07 25.56 7.61
CA ALA A 216 4.59 25.91 6.33
C ALA A 216 4.79 24.63 5.51
N TYR A 217 3.82 24.29 4.70
CA TYR A 217 4.03 23.43 3.53
C TYR A 217 5.03 24.14 2.62
N LYS A 218 6.28 23.70 2.66
CA LYS A 218 7.24 24.13 1.62
C LYS A 218 6.76 23.51 0.31
N SER A 219 6.68 24.30 -0.74
CA SER A 219 6.07 23.95 -2.00
C SER A 219 6.66 22.69 -2.61
N ILE A 220 5.80 21.83 -3.11
CA ILE A 220 6.07 20.59 -3.85
C ILE A 220 6.83 20.88 -5.15
N ASP A 221 6.78 22.09 -5.66
CA ASP A 221 7.49 22.57 -6.87
C ASP A 221 9.01 22.30 -6.85
N GLN A 222 9.55 21.83 -5.73
CA GLN A 222 10.96 21.48 -5.58
C GLN A 222 11.23 19.97 -5.54
N GLY A 223 10.22 19.12 -5.71
CA GLY A 223 10.37 17.67 -5.71
C GLY A 223 10.80 17.09 -4.36
N PHE A 224 10.35 17.65 -3.25
CA PHE A 224 10.70 17.24 -1.91
C PHE A 224 9.52 16.56 -1.21
N MET A 225 9.80 15.45 -0.54
CA MET A 225 8.87 14.78 0.37
C MET A 225 9.19 15.11 1.82
N PHE A 226 8.14 15.34 2.60
CA PHE A 226 8.22 15.40 4.05
C PHE A 226 8.22 13.98 4.64
N TRP A 227 8.64 13.85 5.86
CA TRP A 227 8.66 12.60 6.61
C TRP A 227 7.81 12.74 7.88
N PRO A 228 7.12 11.71 8.34
CA PRO A 228 7.14 10.31 7.88
C PRO A 228 6.16 10.03 6.74
N PHE A 229 6.59 9.14 5.83
CA PHE A 229 5.78 8.58 4.77
C PHE A 229 4.77 7.58 5.36
N GLN A 230 3.50 7.70 5.01
CA GLN A 230 2.41 6.86 5.49
C GLN A 230 1.85 5.92 4.42
N GLY A 231 2.00 6.26 3.15
CA GLY A 231 1.53 5.45 2.04
C GLY A 231 1.41 6.26 0.76
N PHE A 232 0.97 5.61 -0.30
CA PHE A 232 0.76 6.26 -1.59
C PHE A 232 -0.27 5.50 -2.43
N THR A 233 -0.80 6.16 -3.44
CA THR A 233 -1.59 5.53 -4.48
C THR A 233 -1.34 6.17 -5.84
N ILE A 234 -1.50 5.36 -6.91
CA ILE A 234 -1.47 5.82 -8.29
C ILE A 234 -2.90 5.74 -8.87
N ASN A 235 -3.29 6.76 -9.62
CA ASN A 235 -4.55 6.78 -10.36
C ASN A 235 -4.38 7.63 -11.63
N GLY A 236 -4.35 7.00 -12.78
CA GLY A 236 -4.07 7.65 -14.07
C GLY A 236 -2.72 8.36 -14.05
N ASP A 237 -2.73 9.65 -14.35
CA ASP A 237 -1.55 10.50 -14.41
C ASP A 237 -1.09 11.04 -13.05
N TYR A 238 -1.74 10.62 -11.95
CA TYR A 238 -1.51 11.17 -10.63
C TYR A 238 -0.91 10.15 -9.67
N LEU A 239 0.11 10.59 -8.94
CA LEU A 239 0.69 9.91 -7.80
C LEU A 239 0.32 10.69 -6.53
N TYR A 240 -0.48 10.08 -5.66
CA TYR A 240 -0.88 10.66 -4.37
C TYR A 240 -0.01 10.06 -3.27
N ILE A 241 0.57 10.91 -2.43
CA ILE A 241 1.44 10.47 -1.33
C ILE A 241 0.86 10.96 -0.03
N ALA A 242 0.68 10.03 0.91
CA ALA A 242 0.25 10.34 2.26
C ALA A 242 1.47 10.50 3.17
N GLU A 243 1.52 11.61 3.88
CA GLU A 243 2.59 11.96 4.81
C GLU A 243 2.02 12.49 6.11
N GLY A 244 2.73 12.33 7.19
CA GLY A 244 2.34 12.89 8.48
C GLY A 244 2.67 11.98 9.67
N MET A 245 2.45 12.51 10.87
CA MET A 245 2.50 11.75 12.11
C MET A 245 1.10 11.66 12.68
N GLY A 246 0.59 10.45 12.92
CA GLY A 246 -0.61 10.25 13.70
C GLY A 246 -0.43 10.85 15.10
N GLY A 247 -1.01 12.01 15.33
CA GLY A 247 -0.95 12.70 16.60
C GLY A 247 -2.34 12.91 17.17
N THR A 248 -2.45 12.92 18.48
CA THR A 248 -3.71 12.98 19.21
C THR A 248 -4.41 14.34 19.14
N THR A 249 -3.88 15.35 18.48
CA THR A 249 -4.44 16.70 18.53
C THR A 249 -4.57 17.46 17.23
N ASN A 250 -3.93 17.09 16.13
CA ASN A 250 -4.10 17.76 14.83
C ASN A 250 -3.56 16.87 13.70
N GLY A 251 -4.16 15.71 13.51
CA GLY A 251 -3.84 14.84 12.37
C GLY A 251 -4.40 15.42 11.07
N LEU A 252 -3.70 16.36 10.50
CA LEU A 252 -3.83 16.66 9.07
C LEU A 252 -2.90 15.69 8.35
N ASP A 253 -3.43 14.55 7.97
CA ASP A 253 -2.79 13.71 6.96
C ASP A 253 -2.80 14.50 5.66
N GLY A 254 -1.66 15.09 5.33
CA GLY A 254 -1.51 15.80 4.08
C GLY A 254 -1.40 14.82 2.92
N TYR A 255 -2.21 15.00 1.90
CA TYR A 255 -2.03 14.34 0.60
C TYR A 255 -1.24 15.26 -0.30
N THR A 256 -0.18 14.73 -0.88
CA THR A 256 0.66 15.47 -1.81
C THR A 256 0.49 14.89 -3.21
N VAL A 257 0.13 15.73 -4.16
CA VAL A 257 0.14 15.36 -5.59
C VAL A 257 1.50 15.77 -6.16
N VAL A 258 2.24 14.82 -6.69
CA VAL A 258 3.57 15.09 -7.27
C VAL A 258 3.43 15.28 -8.77
N PRO A 259 3.72 16.49 -9.30
CA PRO A 259 3.75 16.72 -10.73
C PRO A 259 4.95 16.02 -11.39
N ASP A 260 4.79 15.68 -12.66
CA ASP A 260 5.88 15.24 -13.51
C ASP A 260 6.75 16.43 -13.92
N ASN A 261 8.05 16.35 -13.68
CA ASN A 261 9.04 17.28 -14.21
C ASN A 261 9.76 16.65 -15.38
#